data_673ebcfbb8338ba04eaec873f87fadbb
#
_entry.id   673ebcfbb8338ba04eaec873f87fadbb
#
_cell.length_a   1.000
_cell.length_b   1.000
_cell.length_c   1.000
_cell.angle_alpha   90.00
_cell.angle_beta   90.00
_cell.angle_gamma   90.00
#
_symmetry.space_group_name_H-M   'P 1'
#
loop_
_entity.id
_entity.type
_entity.pdbx_description
1 polymer ?
#
loop_
_entity_poly.entity_id
_entity_poly.type
_entity_poly.pdbx_seq_one_letter_code
_entity_poly.pdbx_strand_id
1 'polypeptide(L)'
;MALATLPARAEVIDISTIKCSDLATMNADEGSYLLIWLHGYYGGKAGDTTIDMDSFEVAGKEIGEACAASPELGLMTVINQIDADNQQ
;
A
#
# COMPACT_ATOMS: atom_id res chain seq x y z
N MET A 1 27.14 -21.16 19.07
CA MET A 1 26.85 -20.80 18.66
C MET A 1 26.42 -20.00 18.19
N ALA A 2 26.28 -19.67 17.97
CA ALA A 2 26.02 -18.85 17.60
C ALA A 2 25.37 -18.41 17.01
N LEU A 3 24.91 -18.40 16.86
CA LEU A 3 24.33 -17.95 16.30
C LEU A 3 23.94 -17.13 15.88
N ALA A 4 23.60 -16.97 15.82
CA ALA A 4 23.29 -16.25 15.43
C ALA A 4 23.27 -15.35 15.08
N THR A 5 23.46 -15.15 15.03
CA THR A 5 23.63 -14.12 14.75
C THR A 5 23.12 -13.43 13.84
N LEU A 6 22.47 -13.69 13.55
CA LEU A 6 21.91 -13.08 12.73
C LEU A 6 21.36 -11.97 12.82
N PRO A 7 21.57 -11.34 12.34
CA PRO A 7 21.21 -10.10 12.35
C PRO A 7 19.96 -9.98 12.04
N ALA A 8 19.39 -10.19 12.75
CA ALA A 8 18.24 -9.89 12.54
C ALA A 8 18.04 -8.58 12.08
N ARG A 9 18.16 -8.25 11.03
CA ARG A 9 17.86 -7.12 10.59
C ARG A 9 16.47 -7.05 10.51
N ALA A 10 15.70 -6.69 11.37
CA ALA A 10 14.35 -6.35 11.26
C ALA A 10 14.28 -5.10 10.44
N GLU A 11 13.89 -5.21 9.27
CA GLU A 11 13.73 -4.06 8.42
C GLU A 11 12.42 -3.40 8.79
N VAL A 12 12.50 -2.17 9.24
CA VAL A 12 11.30 -1.38 9.55
C VAL A 12 11.02 -0.48 8.36
N ILE A 13 9.84 -0.63 7.78
CA ILE A 13 9.43 0.17 6.63
C ILE A 13 8.32 1.10 7.06
N ASP A 14 8.52 2.39 6.85
CA ASP A 14 7.47 3.38 7.11
C ASP A 14 6.67 3.55 5.84
N ILE A 15 5.46 3.03 5.83
CA ILE A 15 4.60 3.02 4.65
C ILE A 15 4.31 4.44 4.16
N SER A 16 4.30 5.42 5.07
CA SER A 16 4.01 6.80 4.68
C SER A 16 5.10 7.42 3.80
N THR A 17 6.28 6.79 3.73
CA THR A 17 7.38 7.30 2.89
C THR A 17 7.43 6.63 1.53
N ILE A 18 6.58 5.65 1.27
CA ILE A 18 6.61 4.94 0.00
C ILE A 18 6.04 5.84 -1.10
N LYS A 19 6.75 5.90 -2.22
CA LYS A 19 6.32 6.66 -3.39
C LYS A 19 5.71 5.71 -4.41
N CYS A 20 4.95 6.28 -5.32
CA CYS A 20 4.39 5.50 -6.42
C CYS A 20 5.47 4.79 -7.23
N SER A 21 6.63 5.44 -7.42
CA SER A 21 7.73 4.80 -8.14
C SER A 21 8.26 3.55 -7.41
N ASP A 22 8.18 3.53 -6.09
CA ASP A 22 8.58 2.35 -5.32
C ASP A 22 7.65 1.17 -5.58
N LEU A 23 6.35 1.46 -5.71
CA LEU A 23 5.36 0.42 -5.98
C LEU A 23 5.67 -0.28 -7.31
N ALA A 24 6.13 0.47 -8.29
CA ALA A 24 6.43 -0.06 -9.61
C ALA A 24 7.60 -1.06 -9.59
N THR A 25 8.46 -0.99 -8.57
CA THR A 25 9.61 -1.89 -8.46
C THR A 25 9.34 -3.12 -7.64
N MET A 26 8.16 -3.23 -7.05
CA MET A 26 7.81 -4.37 -6.21
C MET A 26 7.33 -5.52 -7.06
N ASN A 27 7.57 -6.75 -6.60
CA ASN A 27 6.98 -7.91 -7.26
C ASN A 27 5.50 -8.00 -6.84
N ALA A 28 4.77 -8.93 -7.47
CA ALA A 28 3.32 -9.02 -7.24
C ALA A 28 2.97 -9.32 -5.78
N ASP A 29 3.75 -10.16 -5.12
CA ASP A 29 3.47 -10.52 -3.73
C ASP A 29 3.69 -9.32 -2.81
N GLU A 30 4.80 -8.61 -3.00
CA GLU A 30 5.11 -7.44 -2.19
C GLU A 30 4.05 -6.37 -2.35
N GLY A 31 3.64 -6.12 -3.58
CA GLY A 31 2.58 -5.14 -3.86
C GLY A 31 1.27 -5.53 -3.21
N SER A 32 0.92 -6.82 -3.25
CA SER A 32 -0.30 -7.31 -2.63
C SER A 32 -0.28 -7.15 -1.12
N TYR A 33 0.84 -7.47 -0.47
CA TYR A 33 0.96 -7.31 0.97
C TYR A 33 0.80 -5.84 1.36
N LEU A 34 1.42 -4.95 0.60
CA LEU A 34 1.34 -3.52 0.87
C LEU A 34 -0.10 -3.02 0.74
N LEU A 35 -0.80 -3.43 -0.31
CA LEU A 35 -2.17 -2.98 -0.53
C LEU A 35 -3.13 -3.53 0.52
N ILE A 36 -2.92 -4.77 0.97
CA ILE A 36 -3.72 -5.33 2.05
C ILE A 36 -3.46 -4.57 3.35
N TRP A 37 -2.20 -4.24 3.63
CA TRP A 37 -1.87 -3.45 4.81
C TRP A 37 -2.59 -2.10 4.78
N LEU A 38 -2.55 -1.43 3.62
CA LEU A 38 -3.20 -0.14 3.46
C LEU A 38 -4.71 -0.25 3.58
N HIS A 39 -5.30 -1.32 3.04
CA HIS A 39 -6.73 -1.56 3.22
C HIS A 39 -7.08 -1.65 4.70
N GLY A 40 -6.28 -2.41 5.46
CA GLY A 40 -6.51 -2.55 6.89
C GLY A 40 -6.29 -1.25 7.66
N TYR A 41 -5.31 -0.46 7.24
CA TYR A 41 -5.03 0.82 7.88
C TYR A 41 -6.21 1.78 7.73
N TYR A 42 -6.69 1.97 6.51
CA TYR A 42 -7.81 2.88 6.27
C TYR A 42 -9.12 2.30 6.82
N GLY A 43 -9.33 1.01 6.68
CA GLY A 43 -10.49 0.35 7.27
C GLY A 43 -10.51 0.47 8.77
N GLY A 44 -9.36 0.30 9.40
CA GLY A 44 -9.25 0.42 10.85
C GLY A 44 -9.61 1.81 11.34
N LYS A 45 -9.19 2.83 10.60
CA LYS A 45 -9.54 4.21 10.96
C LYS A 45 -11.04 4.45 10.87
N ALA A 46 -11.71 3.77 9.96
CA ALA A 46 -13.16 3.89 9.79
C ALA A 46 -13.94 2.89 10.62
N GLY A 47 -13.27 2.01 11.34
CA GLY A 47 -13.93 0.97 12.12
C GLY A 47 -14.48 -0.17 11.28
N ASP A 48 -14.03 -0.29 10.04
CA ASP A 48 -14.51 -1.32 9.11
C ASP A 48 -13.55 -2.49 9.15
N THR A 49 -14.07 -3.66 9.49
CA THR A 49 -13.28 -4.89 9.58
C THR A 49 -13.49 -5.82 8.39
N THR A 50 -14.20 -5.36 7.37
CA THR A 50 -14.52 -6.22 6.23
C THR A 50 -13.66 -5.88 5.02
N ILE A 51 -13.58 -6.81 4.11
CA ILE A 51 -12.93 -6.59 2.83
C ILE A 51 -13.81 -7.21 1.75
N ASP A 52 -14.12 -6.41 0.74
CA ASP A 52 -14.81 -6.89 -0.45
C ASP A 52 -13.73 -7.13 -1.50
N MET A 53 -13.50 -8.40 -1.85
CA MET A 53 -12.37 -8.74 -2.71
C MET A 53 -12.49 -8.14 -4.10
N ASP A 54 -13.71 -8.05 -4.64
CA ASP A 54 -13.90 -7.42 -5.96
C ASP A 54 -13.55 -5.94 -5.91
N SER A 55 -14.03 -5.24 -4.89
CA SER A 55 -13.71 -3.82 -4.72
C SER A 55 -12.22 -3.62 -4.46
N PHE A 56 -11.59 -4.54 -3.74
CA PHE A 56 -10.17 -4.49 -3.46
C PHE A 56 -9.36 -4.57 -4.76
N GLU A 57 -9.75 -5.46 -5.67
CA GLU A 57 -9.07 -5.58 -6.96
C GLU A 57 -9.21 -4.32 -7.80
N VAL A 58 -10.42 -3.76 -7.83
CA VAL A 58 -10.67 -2.52 -8.57
C VAL A 58 -9.83 -1.38 -8.00
N ALA A 59 -9.80 -1.26 -6.68
CA ALA A 59 -9.02 -0.22 -6.01
C ALA A 59 -7.52 -0.37 -6.32
N GLY A 60 -7.01 -1.59 -6.28
CA GLY A 60 -5.61 -1.84 -6.62
C GLY A 60 -5.26 -1.40 -8.02
N LYS A 61 -6.18 -1.65 -8.97
CA LYS A 61 -5.98 -1.25 -10.35
C LYS A 61 -5.99 0.28 -10.48
N GLU A 62 -6.93 0.95 -9.81
CA GLU A 62 -7.00 2.41 -9.82
C GLU A 62 -5.73 3.02 -9.24
N ILE A 63 -5.24 2.47 -8.14
CA ILE A 63 -4.03 2.95 -7.50
C ILE A 63 -2.84 2.76 -8.43
N GLY A 64 -2.75 1.61 -9.06
CA GLY A 64 -1.66 1.32 -10.01
C GLY A 64 -1.65 2.28 -11.17
N GLU A 65 -2.83 2.59 -11.73
CA GLU A 65 -2.93 3.52 -12.85
C GLU A 65 -2.59 4.94 -12.44
N ALA A 66 -3.09 5.37 -11.28
CA ALA A 66 -2.80 6.71 -10.77
C ALA A 66 -1.30 6.86 -10.45
N CYS A 67 -0.71 5.83 -9.88
CA CYS A 67 0.72 5.85 -9.58
C CYS A 67 1.58 5.88 -10.83
N ALA A 68 1.15 5.17 -11.88
CA ALA A 68 1.87 5.19 -13.15
C ALA A 68 1.88 6.59 -13.76
N ALA A 69 0.79 7.34 -13.55
CA ALA A 69 0.69 8.70 -14.07
C ALA A 69 1.47 9.71 -13.22
N SER A 70 1.71 9.41 -11.96
CA SER A 70 2.37 10.35 -11.03
C SER A 70 3.38 9.63 -10.15
N PRO A 71 4.44 9.08 -10.74
CA PRO A 71 5.38 8.24 -9.98
C PRO A 71 6.11 8.97 -8.86
N GLU A 72 6.18 10.28 -8.92
CA GLU A 72 6.88 11.07 -7.90
C GLU A 72 6.05 11.30 -6.65
N LEU A 73 4.75 11.04 -6.70
CA LEU A 73 3.89 11.29 -5.55
C LEU A 73 4.00 10.16 -4.52
N GLY A 74 3.70 10.48 -3.27
CA GLY A 74 3.59 9.47 -2.23
C GLY A 74 2.40 8.56 -2.50
N LEU A 75 2.56 7.28 -2.20
CA LEU A 75 1.49 6.32 -2.42
C LEU A 75 0.24 6.68 -1.62
N MET A 76 0.40 7.01 -0.34
CA MET A 76 -0.75 7.37 0.50
C MET A 76 -1.40 8.66 0.04
N THR A 77 -0.62 9.59 -0.54
CA THR A 77 -1.17 10.82 -1.11
C THR A 77 -2.12 10.48 -2.27
N VAL A 78 -1.69 9.58 -3.15
CA VAL A 78 -2.52 9.17 -4.28
C VAL A 78 -3.79 8.46 -3.80
N ILE A 79 -3.67 7.60 -2.81
CA ILE A 79 -4.83 6.90 -2.27
C ILE A 79 -5.83 7.89 -1.69
N ASN A 80 -5.35 8.89 -0.96
CA ASN A 80 -6.23 9.91 -0.39
C ASN A 80 -6.93 10.71 -1.48
N GLN A 81 -6.27 10.99 -2.58
CA GLN A 81 -6.88 11.71 -3.70
C GLN A 81 -7.98 10.88 -4.35
N ILE A 82 -7.75 9.57 -4.53
CA ILE A 82 -8.76 8.68 -5.09
C ILE A 82 -9.99 8.63 -4.18
N ASP A 83 -9.77 8.51 -2.88
CA ASP A 83 -10.87 8.47 -1.91
C ASP A 83 -11.68 9.76 -1.95
N ALA A 84 -11.01 10.90 -2.01
CA ALA A 84 -11.69 12.18 -2.07
C ALA A 84 -12.54 12.29 -3.33
N ASP A 85 -12.02 11.85 -4.48
CA ASP A 85 -12.75 11.87 -5.73
C ASP A 85 -13.98 10.96 -5.68
N ASN A 86 -13.86 9.82 -5.04
CA ASN A 86 -14.95 8.85 -4.97
C ASN A 86 -16.05 9.25 -3.99
N GLN A 87 -15.81 10.24 -3.15
CA GLN A 87 -16.79 10.68 -2.17
C GLN A 87 -17.66 11.82 -2.66
N GLN A 88 -17.49 12.23 -3.90
CA GLN A 88 -18.27 13.34 -4.45
C GLN A 88 -19.51 12.92 -5.20
#